data_e8b614d01c56731d0854e52ecc440c58
#
_entry.id   e8b614d01c56731d0854e52ecc440c58
#
_cell.length_a   1.000
_cell.length_b   1.000
_cell.length_c   1.000
_cell.angle_alpha   90.00
_cell.angle_beta   90.00
_cell.angle_gamma   90.00
#
_symmetry.space_group_name_H-M   'P 1'
#
loop_
_entity.id
_entity.type
_entity.pdbx_description
1 polymer ?
#
loop_
_entity_poly.entity_id
_entity_poly.type
_entity_poly.pdbx_seq_one_letter_code
_entity_poly.pdbx_strand_id
1 'polypeptide(L)'
;PETILFSKSRNLYGLNFAKAARKKELILVEGYMDMISVYQAGFHNVVASLGTAFNREHAMTLKKYAEDVILLYDSDEAGTNAALRAIPVLVENGFHVRVTQVPDGKDPDEFIKQNGSAEFSKLLVNAVHYISFQIACIRRKYALDNPEHRVRFATEAAQILTKLESDIERDVYTAEVSRMTGVEESAIQNEIRKLRRKEDEAFQQEAQKRQVQMQRQYGGREKEDKGLLDAQKSLLY
;
A
#
# COMPACT_ATOMS: atom_id res chain seq x y z
N PRO A 1 11.95 21.29 8.30
CA PRO A 1 13.11 20.65 8.95
C PRO A 1 12.66 19.70 10.04
N GLU A 2 13.34 18.58 10.20
CA GLU A 2 13.15 17.65 11.31
C GLU A 2 13.74 18.26 12.58
N THR A 3 13.08 18.03 13.73
CA THR A 3 13.55 18.47 15.05
C THR A 3 13.40 17.33 16.06
N ILE A 4 13.91 17.49 17.28
CA ILE A 4 13.75 16.49 18.35
C ILE A 4 12.25 16.26 18.67
N LEU A 5 11.40 17.28 18.47
CA LEU A 5 9.96 17.24 18.76
C LEU A 5 9.09 16.94 17.51
N PHE A 6 9.63 17.07 16.31
CA PHE A 6 8.89 16.94 15.06
C PHE A 6 9.63 16.04 14.08
N SER A 7 8.98 14.93 13.73
CA SER A 7 9.41 14.04 12.65
C SER A 7 8.33 13.96 11.58
N LYS A 8 8.71 14.17 10.33
CA LYS A 8 7.80 14.06 9.18
C LYS A 8 7.24 12.64 9.03
N SER A 9 8.04 11.63 9.38
CA SER A 9 7.62 10.22 9.30
C SER A 9 6.53 9.83 10.31
N ARG A 10 6.29 10.65 11.33
CA ARG A 10 5.31 10.42 12.40
C ARG A 10 4.11 11.37 12.35
N ASN A 11 4.21 12.43 11.56
CA ASN A 11 3.20 13.48 11.53
C ASN A 11 2.58 13.59 10.12
N LEU A 12 1.29 13.83 10.11
CA LEU A 12 0.52 14.12 8.91
C LEU A 12 0.01 15.55 8.99
N TYR A 13 0.24 16.33 7.94
CA TYR A 13 -0.25 17.71 7.87
C TYR A 13 -1.78 17.72 7.75
N GLY A 14 -2.43 18.61 8.46
CA GLY A 14 -3.88 18.73 8.46
C GLY A 14 -4.62 17.71 9.34
N LEU A 15 -3.94 16.78 10.00
CA LEU A 15 -4.59 15.74 10.80
C LEU A 15 -5.43 16.30 11.95
N ASN A 16 -5.01 17.42 12.55
CA ASN A 16 -5.78 18.11 13.60
C ASN A 16 -7.15 18.59 13.10
N PHE A 17 -7.23 19.07 11.86
CA PHE A 17 -8.47 19.48 11.21
C PHE A 17 -9.30 18.27 10.79
N ALA A 18 -8.67 17.28 10.17
CA ALA A 18 -9.34 16.07 9.72
C ALA A 18 -10.03 15.30 10.86
N LYS A 19 -9.43 15.27 12.06
CA LYS A 19 -10.06 14.73 13.27
C LYS A 19 -11.34 15.45 13.63
N ALA A 20 -11.37 16.78 13.52
CA ALA A 20 -12.54 17.58 13.84
C ALA A 20 -13.70 17.35 12.86
N ALA A 21 -13.42 16.94 11.64
CA ALA A 21 -14.44 16.60 10.64
C ALA A 21 -15.25 15.34 10.99
N ARG A 22 -14.76 14.49 11.91
CA ARG A 22 -15.42 13.26 12.41
C ARG A 22 -15.90 12.31 11.31
N LYS A 23 -15.24 12.30 10.15
CA LYS A 23 -15.54 11.37 9.06
C LYS A 23 -14.67 10.12 9.21
N LYS A 24 -15.24 8.95 8.92
CA LYS A 24 -14.49 7.67 8.90
C LYS A 24 -13.65 7.50 7.65
N GLU A 25 -13.85 8.32 6.65
CA GLU A 25 -13.10 8.38 5.40
C GLU A 25 -12.17 9.59 5.41
N LEU A 26 -10.90 9.38 5.06
CA LEU A 26 -9.91 10.43 4.89
C LEU A 26 -9.41 10.50 3.45
N ILE A 27 -9.10 11.72 3.01
CA ILE A 27 -8.44 11.98 1.73
C ILE A 27 -6.95 12.16 2.03
N LEU A 28 -6.10 11.32 1.44
CA LEU A 28 -4.65 11.40 1.57
C LEU A 28 -4.05 11.96 0.29
N VAL A 29 -3.39 13.12 0.40
CA VAL A 29 -2.67 13.81 -0.68
C VAL A 29 -1.16 13.80 -0.42
N GLU A 30 -0.34 14.14 -1.42
CA GLU A 30 1.12 14.17 -1.27
C GLU A 30 1.60 15.41 -0.53
N GLY A 31 1.19 16.57 -1.01
CA GLY A 31 1.72 17.88 -0.62
C GLY A 31 0.83 18.63 0.37
N TYR A 32 1.45 19.48 1.17
CA TYR A 32 0.70 20.36 2.06
C TYR A 32 -0.08 21.45 1.31
N MET A 33 0.33 21.83 0.12
CA MET A 33 -0.40 22.78 -0.72
C MET A 33 -1.70 22.14 -1.22
N ASP A 34 -1.65 20.90 -1.69
CA ASP A 34 -2.85 20.14 -2.09
C ASP A 34 -3.84 20.02 -0.93
N MET A 35 -3.30 19.69 0.26
CA MET A 35 -4.12 19.61 1.48
C MET A 35 -4.82 20.94 1.77
N ILE A 36 -4.12 22.06 1.68
CA ILE A 36 -4.70 23.41 1.93
C ILE A 36 -5.81 23.69 0.92
N SER A 37 -5.56 23.46 -0.37
CA SER A 37 -6.51 23.72 -1.45
C SER A 37 -7.77 22.85 -1.35
N VAL A 38 -7.60 21.56 -1.08
CA VAL A 38 -8.70 20.62 -0.86
C VAL A 38 -9.50 21.01 0.39
N TYR A 39 -8.83 21.41 1.46
CA TYR A 39 -9.49 21.87 2.68
C TYR A 39 -10.30 23.15 2.45
N GLN A 40 -9.72 24.14 1.74
CA GLN A 40 -10.41 25.40 1.40
C GLN A 40 -11.62 25.18 0.49
N ALA A 41 -11.60 24.13 -0.34
CA ALA A 41 -12.71 23.71 -1.18
C ALA A 41 -13.87 23.04 -0.38
N GLY A 42 -13.73 22.89 0.95
CA GLY A 42 -14.75 22.33 1.84
C GLY A 42 -14.58 20.87 2.23
N PHE A 43 -13.48 20.22 1.80
CA PHE A 43 -13.18 18.82 2.12
C PHE A 43 -12.29 18.73 3.35
N HIS A 44 -12.88 18.86 4.54
CA HIS A 44 -12.16 19.00 5.80
C HIS A 44 -11.51 17.70 6.32
N ASN A 45 -11.79 16.56 5.68
CA ASN A 45 -11.22 15.25 6.00
C ASN A 45 -9.95 14.92 5.18
N VAL A 46 -9.14 15.92 4.90
CA VAL A 46 -7.91 15.79 4.09
C VAL A 46 -6.66 15.88 4.95
N VAL A 47 -5.65 15.06 4.60
CA VAL A 47 -4.32 15.01 5.23
C VAL A 47 -3.22 14.85 4.18
N ALA A 48 -2.00 15.29 4.51
CA ALA A 48 -0.85 15.15 3.62
C ALA A 48 0.37 14.55 4.33
N SER A 49 1.24 13.86 3.57
CA SER A 49 2.44 13.15 4.05
C SER A 49 3.71 14.02 4.15
N LEU A 50 3.64 15.33 3.97
CA LEU A 50 4.72 16.31 4.18
C LEU A 50 6.02 16.07 3.37
N GLY A 51 5.91 15.58 2.14
CA GLY A 51 7.06 15.35 1.27
C GLY A 51 7.98 14.22 1.75
N THR A 52 7.43 13.26 2.48
CA THR A 52 8.03 11.95 2.79
C THR A 52 7.12 10.86 2.27
N ALA A 53 7.69 9.71 1.93
CA ALA A 53 6.87 8.55 1.56
C ALA A 53 5.92 8.18 2.71
N PHE A 54 4.68 7.87 2.36
CA PHE A 54 3.71 7.36 3.33
C PHE A 54 4.22 6.03 3.93
N ASN A 55 4.16 5.89 5.24
CA ASN A 55 4.77 4.78 5.97
C ASN A 55 3.84 4.20 7.03
N ARG A 56 4.28 3.11 7.69
CA ARG A 56 3.50 2.42 8.71
C ARG A 56 3.13 3.29 9.91
N GLU A 57 4.00 4.20 10.35
CA GLU A 57 3.71 5.09 11.50
C GLU A 57 2.58 6.07 11.14
N HIS A 58 2.57 6.57 9.90
CA HIS A 58 1.44 7.35 9.36
C HIS A 58 0.14 6.53 9.35
N ALA A 59 0.18 5.29 8.84
CA ALA A 59 -0.98 4.41 8.79
C ALA A 59 -1.53 4.10 10.18
N MET A 60 -0.67 3.73 11.13
CA MET A 60 -1.07 3.49 12.53
C MET A 60 -1.68 4.73 13.20
N THR A 61 -1.22 5.91 12.82
CA THR A 61 -1.77 7.18 13.32
C THR A 61 -3.14 7.45 12.73
N LEU A 62 -3.33 7.26 11.41
CA LEU A 62 -4.62 7.44 10.73
C LEU A 62 -5.67 6.43 11.20
N LYS A 63 -5.27 5.18 11.46
CA LYS A 63 -6.19 4.08 11.83
C LYS A 63 -7.01 4.38 13.08
N LYS A 64 -6.54 5.27 13.93
CA LYS A 64 -7.27 5.74 15.12
C LYS A 64 -8.50 6.59 14.78
N TYR A 65 -8.59 7.11 13.55
CA TYR A 65 -9.59 8.11 13.15
C TYR A 65 -10.39 7.72 11.92
N ALA A 66 -9.89 6.78 11.09
CA ALA A 66 -10.52 6.39 9.84
C ALA A 66 -10.44 4.89 9.58
N GLU A 67 -11.39 4.41 8.79
CA GLU A 67 -11.46 3.04 8.25
C GLU A 67 -11.21 3.05 6.74
N ASP A 68 -11.59 4.14 6.06
CA ASP A 68 -11.52 4.31 4.63
C ASP A 68 -10.53 5.41 4.26
N VAL A 69 -9.77 5.20 3.19
CA VAL A 69 -8.84 6.19 2.64
C VAL A 69 -9.02 6.32 1.13
N ILE A 70 -9.21 7.55 0.69
CA ILE A 70 -9.06 7.91 -0.73
C ILE A 70 -7.66 8.46 -0.93
N LEU A 71 -6.83 7.73 -1.71
CA LEU A 71 -5.55 8.23 -2.20
C LEU A 71 -5.81 9.17 -3.38
N LEU A 72 -5.41 10.41 -3.23
CA LEU A 72 -5.46 11.45 -4.26
C LEU A 72 -4.05 11.97 -4.49
N TYR A 73 -3.29 11.26 -5.30
CA TYR A 73 -1.92 11.60 -5.67
C TYR A 73 -1.88 12.10 -7.12
N ASP A 74 -0.81 12.79 -7.47
CA ASP A 74 -0.65 13.34 -8.82
C ASP A 74 -0.71 12.24 -9.87
N SER A 75 -1.22 12.60 -11.06
CA SER A 75 -1.39 11.63 -12.15
C SER A 75 -0.11 11.40 -12.96
N ASP A 76 0.98 12.07 -12.62
CA ASP A 76 2.29 11.83 -13.21
C ASP A 76 2.89 10.47 -12.77
N GLU A 77 4.04 10.13 -13.32
CA GLU A 77 4.71 8.86 -13.00
C GLU A 77 5.16 8.82 -11.53
N ALA A 78 5.61 9.95 -10.98
CA ALA A 78 6.08 10.04 -9.60
C ALA A 78 4.94 9.82 -8.60
N GLY A 79 3.81 10.52 -8.77
CA GLY A 79 2.61 10.37 -7.94
C GLY A 79 1.96 8.99 -8.10
N THR A 80 1.91 8.45 -9.33
CA THR A 80 1.45 7.05 -9.56
C THR A 80 2.32 6.06 -8.78
N ASN A 81 3.65 6.19 -8.84
CA ASN A 81 4.57 5.32 -8.11
C ASN A 81 4.47 5.53 -6.58
N ALA A 82 4.21 6.76 -6.13
CA ALA A 82 3.97 7.05 -4.72
C ALA A 82 2.66 6.38 -4.23
N ALA A 83 1.58 6.44 -5.01
CA ALA A 83 0.33 5.74 -4.72
C ALA A 83 0.53 4.22 -4.63
N LEU A 84 1.24 3.63 -5.61
CA LEU A 84 1.55 2.19 -5.62
C LEU A 84 2.37 1.75 -4.40
N ARG A 85 3.22 2.63 -3.84
CA ARG A 85 3.95 2.36 -2.58
C ARG A 85 3.09 2.55 -1.34
N ALA A 86 2.15 3.49 -1.32
CA ALA A 86 1.28 3.76 -0.18
C ALA A 86 0.19 2.69 -0.01
N ILE A 87 -0.34 2.13 -1.10
CA ILE A 87 -1.41 1.11 -1.09
C ILE A 87 -1.08 -0.07 -0.15
N PRO A 88 0.03 -0.80 -0.29
CA PRO A 88 0.31 -1.94 0.59
C PRO A 88 0.40 -1.53 2.06
N VAL A 89 0.99 -0.38 2.36
CA VAL A 89 1.08 0.12 3.74
C VAL A 89 -0.31 0.36 4.34
N LEU A 90 -1.24 0.92 3.56
CA LEU A 90 -2.62 1.16 4.01
C LEU A 90 -3.38 -0.16 4.17
N VAL A 91 -3.33 -1.05 3.17
CA VAL A 91 -4.05 -2.34 3.18
C VAL A 91 -3.57 -3.23 4.33
N GLU A 92 -2.26 -3.37 4.55
CA GLU A 92 -1.67 -4.13 5.66
C GLU A 92 -2.06 -3.59 7.04
N ASN A 93 -2.43 -2.31 7.13
CA ASN A 93 -2.95 -1.71 8.35
C ASN A 93 -4.49 -1.71 8.40
N GLY A 94 -5.15 -2.45 7.51
CA GLY A 94 -6.59 -2.73 7.54
C GLY A 94 -7.47 -1.59 7.05
N PHE A 95 -6.99 -0.71 6.17
CA PHE A 95 -7.80 0.30 5.51
C PHE A 95 -8.49 -0.23 4.26
N HIS A 96 -9.72 0.22 4.02
CA HIS A 96 -10.34 0.16 2.72
C HIS A 96 -9.78 1.30 1.86
N VAL A 97 -9.12 0.96 0.76
CA VAL A 97 -8.40 1.93 -0.05
C VAL A 97 -9.06 2.12 -1.40
N ARG A 98 -9.40 3.37 -1.69
CA ARG A 98 -9.81 3.80 -3.03
C ARG A 98 -8.77 4.78 -3.56
N VAL A 99 -8.61 4.85 -4.87
CA VAL A 99 -7.63 5.71 -5.53
C VAL A 99 -8.32 6.54 -6.59
N THR A 100 -7.99 7.80 -6.63
CA THR A 100 -8.34 8.69 -7.74
C THR A 100 -7.14 9.56 -8.08
N GLN A 101 -7.09 10.04 -9.31
CA GLN A 101 -6.07 10.95 -9.80
C GLN A 101 -6.76 12.11 -10.48
N VAL A 102 -6.18 13.29 -10.34
CA VAL A 102 -6.65 14.47 -11.07
C VAL A 102 -6.37 14.27 -12.56
N PRO A 103 -7.34 14.49 -13.44
CA PRO A 103 -7.14 14.37 -14.89
C PRO A 103 -6.09 15.37 -15.42
N ASP A 104 -5.56 15.08 -16.60
CA ASP A 104 -4.71 15.99 -17.41
C ASP A 104 -3.39 16.41 -16.75
N GLY A 105 -2.88 15.60 -15.80
CA GLY A 105 -1.59 15.87 -15.14
C GLY A 105 -1.60 17.08 -14.20
N LYS A 106 -2.78 17.59 -13.83
CA LYS A 106 -2.96 18.71 -12.90
C LYS A 106 -2.82 18.23 -11.46
N ASP A 107 -2.46 19.16 -10.61
CA ASP A 107 -2.57 18.96 -9.15
C ASP A 107 -4.00 19.28 -8.65
N PRO A 108 -4.35 18.87 -7.41
CA PRO A 108 -5.64 19.15 -6.83
C PRO A 108 -5.99 20.64 -6.76
N ASP A 109 -5.02 21.51 -6.50
CA ASP A 109 -5.21 22.96 -6.42
C ASP A 109 -5.63 23.54 -7.79
N GLU A 110 -4.91 23.19 -8.84
CA GLU A 110 -5.21 23.64 -10.20
C GLU A 110 -6.57 23.14 -10.68
N PHE A 111 -6.89 21.86 -10.39
CA PHE A 111 -8.16 21.27 -10.77
C PHE A 111 -9.34 21.98 -10.08
N ILE A 112 -9.25 22.22 -8.76
CA ILE A 112 -10.29 22.89 -7.99
C ILE A 112 -10.51 24.33 -8.48
N LYS A 113 -9.44 25.06 -8.77
CA LYS A 113 -9.52 26.44 -9.29
C LYS A 113 -10.23 26.51 -10.63
N GLN A 114 -10.01 25.52 -11.50
CA GLN A 114 -10.58 25.52 -12.85
C GLN A 114 -12.01 24.95 -12.89
N ASN A 115 -12.29 23.90 -12.11
CA ASN A 115 -13.53 23.12 -12.24
C ASN A 115 -14.47 23.28 -11.04
N GLY A 116 -13.97 23.82 -9.93
CA GLY A 116 -14.74 24.03 -8.71
C GLY A 116 -14.90 22.76 -7.84
N SER A 117 -15.42 22.98 -6.63
CA SER A 117 -15.59 21.93 -5.61
C SER A 117 -16.60 20.85 -5.99
N ALA A 118 -17.61 21.19 -6.81
CA ALA A 118 -18.61 20.23 -7.26
C ALA A 118 -18.02 19.13 -8.17
N GLU A 119 -17.17 19.51 -9.13
CA GLU A 119 -16.48 18.55 -9.99
C GLU A 119 -15.42 17.77 -9.22
N PHE A 120 -14.73 18.40 -8.27
CA PHE A 120 -13.83 17.71 -7.37
C PHE A 120 -14.55 16.66 -6.48
N SER A 121 -15.77 16.96 -6.02
CA SER A 121 -16.60 15.98 -5.32
C SER A 121 -16.91 14.76 -6.18
N LYS A 122 -17.24 14.97 -7.47
CA LYS A 122 -17.46 13.85 -8.41
C LYS A 122 -16.21 12.99 -8.59
N LEU A 123 -15.04 13.64 -8.65
CA LEU A 123 -13.76 12.94 -8.73
C LEU A 123 -13.55 11.98 -7.54
N LEU A 124 -13.85 12.44 -6.33
CA LEU A 124 -13.75 11.62 -5.12
C LEU A 124 -14.79 10.49 -5.08
N VAL A 125 -16.03 10.76 -5.51
CA VAL A 125 -17.09 9.74 -5.58
C VAL A 125 -16.71 8.63 -6.56
N ASN A 126 -16.08 8.98 -7.67
CA ASN A 126 -15.64 8.05 -8.72
C ASN A 126 -14.28 7.38 -8.41
N ALA A 127 -13.73 7.58 -7.21
CA ALA A 127 -12.51 6.88 -6.80
C ALA A 127 -12.70 5.37 -6.89
N VAL A 128 -11.76 4.70 -7.56
CA VAL A 128 -11.82 3.26 -7.83
C VAL A 128 -11.13 2.47 -6.72
N HIS A 129 -11.51 1.23 -6.55
CA HIS A 129 -10.81 0.32 -5.63
C HIS A 129 -9.31 0.19 -6.02
N TYR A 130 -8.42 0.05 -5.05
CA TYR A 130 -6.97 0.03 -5.31
C TYR A 130 -6.52 -1.06 -6.27
N ILE A 131 -7.22 -2.22 -6.32
CA ILE A 131 -6.92 -3.30 -7.27
C ILE A 131 -7.18 -2.84 -8.70
N SER A 132 -8.35 -2.23 -8.96
CA SER A 132 -8.66 -1.68 -10.29
C SER A 132 -7.63 -0.65 -10.73
N PHE A 133 -7.18 0.21 -9.80
CA PHE A 133 -6.11 1.17 -10.06
C PHE A 133 -4.79 0.47 -10.43
N GLN A 134 -4.37 -0.54 -9.66
CA GLN A 134 -3.15 -1.30 -9.95
C GLN A 134 -3.22 -2.02 -11.31
N ILE A 135 -4.37 -2.66 -11.62
CA ILE A 135 -4.61 -3.29 -12.92
C ILE A 135 -4.55 -2.24 -14.05
N ALA A 136 -5.14 -1.05 -13.86
CA ALA A 136 -5.08 0.02 -14.83
C ALA A 136 -3.63 0.53 -15.06
N CYS A 137 -2.82 0.61 -14.01
CA CYS A 137 -1.40 0.98 -14.10
C CYS A 137 -0.59 -0.01 -14.94
N ILE A 138 -0.75 -1.31 -14.69
CA ILE A 138 -0.04 -2.32 -15.50
C ILE A 138 -0.61 -2.40 -16.92
N ARG A 139 -1.92 -2.17 -17.12
CA ARG A 139 -2.56 -2.16 -18.44
C ARG A 139 -1.92 -1.17 -19.40
N ARG A 140 -1.50 -0.01 -18.89
CA ARG A 140 -0.84 1.05 -19.69
C ARG A 140 0.49 0.60 -20.31
N LYS A 141 1.15 -0.43 -19.75
CA LYS A 141 2.45 -0.94 -20.21
C LYS A 141 2.33 -1.92 -21.40
N TYR A 142 1.14 -2.43 -21.68
CA TYR A 142 0.94 -3.57 -22.59
C TYR A 142 -0.07 -3.27 -23.71
N ALA A 143 0.30 -3.57 -24.94
CA ALA A 143 -0.61 -3.60 -26.09
C ALA A 143 -1.28 -4.98 -26.15
N LEU A 144 -2.56 -5.05 -25.72
CA LEU A 144 -3.26 -6.35 -25.57
C LEU A 144 -3.69 -7.00 -26.90
N ASP A 145 -3.49 -6.36 -28.02
CA ASP A 145 -3.55 -6.95 -29.38
C ASP A 145 -2.41 -7.94 -29.61
N ASN A 146 -1.24 -7.75 -28.95
CA ASN A 146 -0.11 -8.65 -29.03
C ASN A 146 -0.27 -9.82 -28.01
N PRO A 147 -0.24 -11.10 -28.47
CA PRO A 147 -0.36 -12.27 -27.60
C PRO A 147 0.68 -12.33 -26.47
N GLU A 148 1.93 -11.95 -26.73
CA GLU A 148 2.99 -11.94 -25.72
C GLU A 148 2.69 -10.91 -24.62
N HIS A 149 2.23 -9.71 -24.99
CA HIS A 149 1.82 -8.68 -24.04
C HIS A 149 0.60 -9.10 -23.22
N ARG A 150 -0.35 -9.82 -23.81
CA ARG A 150 -1.50 -10.39 -23.07
C ARG A 150 -1.05 -11.35 -21.97
N VAL A 151 -0.11 -12.25 -22.31
CA VAL A 151 0.45 -13.20 -21.33
C VAL A 151 1.15 -12.46 -20.19
N ARG A 152 2.02 -11.50 -20.51
CA ARG A 152 2.75 -10.70 -19.50
C ARG A 152 1.79 -9.91 -18.61
N PHE A 153 0.80 -9.25 -19.21
CA PHE A 153 -0.22 -8.52 -18.44
C PHE A 153 -1.02 -9.45 -17.53
N ALA A 154 -1.50 -10.59 -18.02
CA ALA A 154 -2.25 -11.55 -17.22
C ALA A 154 -1.40 -12.10 -16.05
N THR A 155 -0.10 -12.32 -16.28
CA THR A 155 0.83 -12.77 -15.23
C THR A 155 1.05 -11.70 -14.17
N GLU A 156 1.30 -10.43 -14.56
CA GLU A 156 1.43 -9.33 -13.59
C GLU A 156 0.11 -9.09 -12.82
N ALA A 157 -1.03 -9.17 -13.51
CA ALA A 157 -2.34 -9.07 -12.85
C ALA A 157 -2.55 -10.21 -11.85
N ALA A 158 -2.20 -11.45 -12.20
CA ALA A 158 -2.27 -12.58 -11.28
C ALA A 158 -1.42 -12.34 -10.01
N GLN A 159 -0.22 -11.73 -10.15
CA GLN A 159 0.61 -11.36 -8.98
C GLN A 159 -0.06 -10.31 -8.07
N ILE A 160 -0.83 -9.36 -8.63
CA ILE A 160 -1.61 -8.43 -7.81
C ILE A 160 -2.71 -9.19 -7.07
N LEU A 161 -3.42 -10.09 -7.77
CA LEU A 161 -4.54 -10.83 -7.22
C LEU A 161 -4.16 -11.86 -6.15
N THR A 162 -2.89 -12.31 -6.09
CA THR A 162 -2.42 -13.18 -4.98
C THR A 162 -2.55 -12.52 -3.63
N LYS A 163 -2.42 -11.18 -3.56
CA LYS A 163 -2.45 -10.40 -2.33
C LYS A 163 -3.87 -10.19 -1.76
N LEU A 164 -4.90 -10.51 -2.53
CA LEU A 164 -6.28 -10.44 -2.05
C LEU A 164 -6.57 -11.60 -1.09
N GLU A 165 -7.05 -11.27 0.11
CA GLU A 165 -7.46 -12.29 1.10
C GLU A 165 -8.81 -12.91 0.73
N SER A 166 -9.76 -12.08 0.25
CA SER A 166 -11.10 -12.51 -0.14
C SER A 166 -11.09 -13.31 -1.44
N ASP A 167 -11.58 -14.54 -1.39
CA ASP A 167 -11.77 -15.37 -2.58
C ASP A 167 -12.80 -14.75 -3.53
N ILE A 168 -13.84 -14.12 -3.00
CA ILE A 168 -14.89 -13.45 -3.82
C ILE A 168 -14.30 -12.27 -4.59
N GLU A 169 -13.51 -11.41 -3.92
CA GLU A 169 -12.84 -10.30 -4.60
C GLU A 169 -11.89 -10.82 -5.68
N ARG A 170 -11.16 -11.87 -5.38
CA ARG A 170 -10.22 -12.49 -6.31
C ARG A 170 -10.94 -13.00 -7.56
N ASP A 171 -12.07 -13.65 -7.41
CA ASP A 171 -12.86 -14.15 -8.53
C ASP A 171 -13.42 -13.00 -9.39
N VAL A 172 -13.94 -11.94 -8.77
CA VAL A 172 -14.44 -10.75 -9.49
C VAL A 172 -13.34 -10.12 -10.35
N TYR A 173 -12.16 -9.90 -9.78
CA TYR A 173 -11.05 -9.30 -10.53
C TYR A 173 -10.39 -10.27 -11.51
N THR A 174 -10.43 -11.57 -11.26
CA THR A 174 -10.00 -12.58 -12.23
C THR A 174 -10.88 -12.55 -13.47
N ALA A 175 -12.20 -12.46 -13.30
CA ALA A 175 -13.14 -12.31 -14.42
C ALA A 175 -12.91 -10.99 -15.20
N GLU A 176 -12.54 -9.90 -14.52
CA GLU A 176 -12.19 -8.65 -15.17
C GLU A 176 -10.93 -8.81 -16.04
N VAL A 177 -9.86 -9.39 -15.51
CA VAL A 177 -8.61 -9.66 -16.26
C VAL A 177 -8.86 -10.61 -17.43
N SER A 178 -9.68 -11.66 -17.25
CA SER A 178 -10.09 -12.59 -18.31
C SER A 178 -10.77 -11.86 -19.46
N ARG A 179 -11.73 -10.99 -19.16
CA ARG A 179 -12.41 -10.17 -20.18
C ARG A 179 -11.46 -9.24 -20.95
N MET A 180 -10.49 -8.66 -20.25
CA MET A 180 -9.51 -7.75 -20.87
C MET A 180 -8.54 -8.47 -21.79
N THR A 181 -8.19 -9.71 -21.49
CA THR A 181 -7.11 -10.46 -22.18
C THR A 181 -7.63 -11.55 -23.13
N GLY A 182 -8.85 -12.03 -22.92
CA GLY A 182 -9.35 -13.24 -23.57
C GLY A 182 -8.71 -14.54 -23.05
N VAL A 183 -7.99 -14.48 -21.95
CA VAL A 183 -7.42 -15.67 -21.26
C VAL A 183 -8.52 -16.26 -20.37
N GLU A 184 -8.68 -17.57 -20.42
CA GLU A 184 -9.64 -18.29 -19.57
C GLU A 184 -9.42 -18.02 -18.08
N GLU A 185 -10.50 -17.77 -17.33
CA GLU A 185 -10.44 -17.52 -15.88
C GLU A 185 -9.73 -18.65 -15.13
N SER A 186 -9.97 -19.89 -15.53
CA SER A 186 -9.34 -21.08 -14.95
C SER A 186 -7.80 -21.05 -15.08
N ALA A 187 -7.27 -20.53 -16.17
CA ALA A 187 -5.82 -20.39 -16.37
C ALA A 187 -5.24 -19.32 -15.44
N ILE A 188 -5.93 -18.19 -15.29
CA ILE A 188 -5.51 -17.11 -14.36
C ILE A 188 -5.57 -17.60 -12.91
N GLN A 189 -6.66 -18.28 -12.51
CA GLN A 189 -6.79 -18.87 -11.16
C GLN A 189 -5.71 -19.90 -10.87
N ASN A 190 -5.33 -20.73 -11.86
CA ASN A 190 -4.25 -21.69 -11.71
C ASN A 190 -2.91 -20.98 -11.47
N GLU A 191 -2.63 -19.90 -12.19
CA GLU A 191 -1.41 -19.10 -11.98
C GLU A 191 -1.41 -18.44 -10.60
N ILE A 192 -2.53 -17.87 -10.15
CA ILE A 192 -2.68 -17.32 -8.80
C ILE A 192 -2.39 -18.39 -7.73
N ARG A 193 -2.99 -19.60 -7.86
CA ARG A 193 -2.74 -20.69 -6.91
C ARG A 193 -1.27 -21.12 -6.87
N LYS A 194 -0.62 -21.19 -8.03
CA LYS A 194 0.79 -21.53 -8.13
C LYS A 194 1.69 -20.47 -7.50
N LEU A 195 1.38 -19.19 -7.69
CA LEU A 195 2.12 -18.08 -7.08
C LEU A 195 1.98 -18.09 -5.56
N ARG A 196 0.75 -18.23 -5.03
CA ARG A 196 0.51 -18.32 -3.57
C ARG A 196 1.26 -19.47 -2.94
N ARG A 197 1.20 -20.67 -3.57
CA ARG A 197 1.96 -21.81 -3.05
C ARG A 197 3.46 -21.55 -2.98
N LYS A 198 4.03 -20.87 -3.98
CA LYS A 198 5.46 -20.51 -3.96
C LYS A 198 5.78 -19.51 -2.85
N GLU A 199 4.91 -18.54 -2.61
CA GLU A 199 5.05 -17.57 -1.51
C GLU A 199 4.99 -18.27 -0.14
N ASP A 200 4.03 -19.18 0.05
CA ASP A 200 3.91 -19.97 1.27
C ASP A 200 5.14 -20.87 1.51
N GLU A 201 5.61 -21.57 0.47
CA GLU A 201 6.82 -22.39 0.54
C GLU A 201 8.06 -21.56 0.90
N ALA A 202 8.21 -20.37 0.29
CA ALA A 202 9.31 -19.46 0.58
C ALA A 202 9.25 -18.92 2.01
N PHE A 203 8.06 -18.55 2.49
CA PHE A 203 7.85 -18.09 3.85
C PHE A 203 8.19 -19.17 4.88
N GLN A 204 7.74 -20.42 4.65
CA GLN A 204 8.05 -21.56 5.52
C GLN A 204 9.56 -21.84 5.57
N GLN A 205 10.25 -21.81 4.42
CA GLN A 205 11.70 -22.01 4.37
C GLN A 205 12.45 -20.92 5.12
N GLU A 206 12.00 -19.66 5.00
CA GLU A 206 12.63 -18.54 5.71
C GLU A 206 12.39 -18.63 7.22
N ALA A 207 11.18 -18.97 7.65
CA ALA A 207 10.84 -19.19 9.05
C ALA A 207 11.69 -20.32 9.66
N GLN A 208 11.87 -21.42 8.93
CA GLN A 208 12.70 -22.54 9.35
C GLN A 208 14.18 -22.16 9.48
N LYS A 209 14.71 -21.39 8.51
CA LYS A 209 16.08 -20.86 8.57
C LYS A 209 16.30 -19.96 9.78
N ARG A 210 15.35 -19.07 10.07
CA ARG A 210 15.40 -18.18 11.25
C ARG A 210 15.39 -18.98 12.55
N GLN A 211 14.55 -20.01 12.63
CA GLN A 211 14.46 -20.89 13.82
C GLN A 211 15.77 -21.64 14.07
N VAL A 212 16.38 -22.21 13.03
CA VAL A 212 17.68 -22.88 13.12
C VAL A 212 18.79 -21.90 13.53
N GLN A 213 18.77 -20.68 13.00
CA GLN A 213 19.74 -19.66 13.35
C GLN A 213 19.61 -19.19 14.81
N MET A 214 18.38 -19.03 15.30
CA MET A 214 18.13 -18.75 16.72
C MET A 214 18.61 -19.89 17.61
N GLN A 215 18.32 -21.14 17.29
CA GLN A 215 18.78 -22.31 18.08
C GLN A 215 20.32 -22.39 18.14
N ARG A 216 21.03 -22.07 17.04
CA ARG A 216 22.50 -22.02 17.02
C ARG A 216 23.03 -20.91 17.91
N GLN A 217 22.38 -19.74 17.94
CA GLN A 217 22.80 -18.59 18.73
C GLN A 217 22.56 -18.82 20.23
N TYR A 218 21.45 -19.45 20.61
CA TYR A 218 21.17 -19.81 22.00
C TYR A 218 22.01 -21.01 22.48
N GLY A 219 22.18 -22.05 21.69
CA GLY A 219 23.04 -23.19 22.02
C GLY A 219 24.53 -22.85 22.10
N GLY A 220 24.98 -21.79 21.40
CA GLY A 220 26.34 -21.25 21.57
C GLY A 220 26.53 -20.57 22.93
N ARG A 221 25.55 -19.74 23.36
CA ARG A 221 25.59 -19.06 24.67
C ARG A 221 25.57 -20.04 25.86
N GLU A 222 24.73 -21.07 25.82
CA GLU A 222 24.72 -22.09 26.88
C GLU A 222 26.05 -22.85 27.02
N LYS A 223 26.78 -23.07 25.91
CA LYS A 223 28.10 -23.69 25.95
C LYS A 223 29.18 -22.75 26.51
N GLU A 224 29.12 -21.45 26.19
CA GLU A 224 30.02 -20.43 26.76
C GLU A 224 29.77 -20.23 28.26
N ASP A 225 28.51 -20.15 28.69
CA ASP A 225 28.16 -20.03 30.12
C ASP A 225 28.58 -21.26 30.93
N LYS A 226 28.42 -22.48 30.41
CA LYS A 226 28.94 -23.68 31.03
C LYS A 226 30.45 -23.70 31.10
N GLY A 227 31.14 -23.29 30.04
CA GLY A 227 32.59 -23.18 30.00
C GLY A 227 33.14 -22.19 31.04
N LEU A 228 32.46 -21.04 31.19
CA LEU A 228 32.79 -20.05 32.22
C LEU A 228 32.57 -20.55 33.65
N LEU A 229 31.48 -21.27 33.91
CA LEU A 229 31.19 -21.86 35.19
C LEU A 229 32.20 -22.96 35.56
N ASP A 230 32.61 -23.80 34.63
CA ASP A 230 33.59 -24.86 34.83
C ASP A 230 35.01 -24.27 35.05
N ALA A 231 35.36 -23.21 34.34
CA ALA A 231 36.60 -22.45 34.55
C ALA A 231 36.65 -21.78 35.95
N GLN A 232 35.52 -21.16 36.38
CA GLN A 232 35.44 -20.57 37.73
C GLN A 232 35.54 -21.63 38.83
N LYS A 233 34.97 -22.82 38.67
CA LYS A 233 35.12 -23.94 39.65
C LYS A 233 36.55 -24.46 39.72
N SER A 234 37.28 -24.46 38.60
CA SER A 234 38.68 -24.93 38.58
C SER A 234 39.67 -23.92 39.19
N LEU A 235 39.26 -22.68 39.39
CA LEU A 235 40.08 -21.66 40.10
C LEU A 235 39.87 -21.60 41.60
N LEU A 236 38.91 -22.36 42.12
CA LEU A 236 38.55 -22.42 43.56
C LEU A 236 39.08 -23.69 44.28
N TYR A 237 39.79 -24.53 43.53
CA TYR A 237 40.52 -25.70 44.08
C TYR A 237 42.00 -25.62 43.65
#